data_0e4d020ef5d51cb69a6a04de058abf32
#
_entry.id   0e4d020ef5d51cb69a6a04de058abf32
#
_cell.length_a   1.000
_cell.length_b   1.000
_cell.length_c   1.000
_cell.angle_alpha   90.00
_cell.angle_beta   90.00
_cell.angle_gamma   90.00
#
_symmetry.space_group_name_H-M   'P 1'
#
loop_
_entity.id
_entity.type
_entity.pdbx_description
1 polymer ?
#
loop_
_entity_poly.entity_id
_entity_poly.type
_entity_poly.pdbx_seq_one_letter_code
_entity_poly.pdbx_strand_id
1 'polypeptide(L)'
;QVKDLLMASPETTACRVERAGKLNNYLLKKGDLLFAGKGTTYLCKKFEWNFPAVPSTTLYSIRLNSDVVSPDYLCWYLNHPSVVAVVKTSQVGSGTPMIHKGTLENLEIIVPDQIKQRQIVELSSLQDRERHILQAIAEKRAQLTNQILINELNGK
;
A
#
# COMPACT_ATOMS: atom_id res chain seq x y z
N GLN A 1 6.44 -9.99 -0.98
CA GLN A 1 7.41 -9.07 -0.38
C GLN A 1 6.90 -7.63 -0.54
N VAL A 2 7.53 -6.66 0.16
CA VAL A 2 7.09 -5.24 0.09
C VAL A 2 7.10 -4.70 -1.35
N LYS A 3 8.11 -5.06 -2.14
CA LYS A 3 8.20 -4.66 -3.57
C LYS A 3 7.00 -5.15 -4.39
N ASP A 4 6.46 -6.32 -4.07
CA ASP A 4 5.35 -6.91 -4.81
C ASP A 4 4.03 -6.14 -4.55
N LEU A 5 3.91 -5.45 -3.40
CA LEU A 5 2.76 -4.59 -3.09
C LEU A 5 2.67 -3.36 -3.99
N LEU A 6 3.79 -2.94 -4.58
CA LEU A 6 3.87 -1.78 -5.46
C LEU A 6 3.58 -2.11 -6.92
N MET A 7 3.46 -3.41 -7.25
CA MET A 7 3.26 -3.87 -8.62
C MET A 7 1.78 -4.10 -8.95
N ALA A 8 1.41 -3.87 -10.20
CA ALA A 8 0.06 -4.14 -10.70
C ALA A 8 -0.22 -5.66 -10.78
N SER A 9 0.79 -6.46 -11.12
CA SER A 9 0.69 -7.90 -11.30
C SER A 9 1.77 -8.64 -10.53
N PRO A 10 1.65 -8.74 -9.19
CA PRO A 10 2.67 -9.34 -8.34
C PRO A 10 2.82 -10.86 -8.55
N GLU A 11 1.84 -11.54 -9.13
CA GLU A 11 1.88 -12.98 -9.45
C GLU A 11 3.02 -13.35 -10.40
N THR A 12 3.50 -12.42 -11.23
CA THR A 12 4.59 -12.64 -12.17
C THR A 12 5.97 -12.46 -11.54
N THR A 13 6.07 -11.70 -10.46
CA THR A 13 7.33 -11.28 -9.83
C THR A 13 7.51 -11.83 -8.42
N ALA A 14 6.42 -12.21 -7.75
CA ALA A 14 6.47 -12.78 -6.41
C ALA A 14 7.23 -14.10 -6.38
N CYS A 15 8.05 -14.29 -5.35
CA CYS A 15 8.75 -15.53 -5.13
C CYS A 15 7.75 -16.66 -4.87
N ARG A 16 7.86 -17.75 -5.63
CA ARG A 16 7.06 -18.96 -5.41
C ARG A 16 7.68 -19.79 -4.30
N VAL A 17 6.83 -20.30 -3.41
CA VAL A 17 7.21 -21.19 -2.33
C VAL A 17 6.41 -22.49 -2.44
N GLU A 18 7.03 -23.60 -2.08
CA GLU A 18 6.33 -24.87 -2.04
C GLU A 18 5.24 -24.87 -0.96
N ARG A 19 4.12 -25.50 -1.28
CA ARG A 19 2.98 -25.58 -0.37
C ARG A 19 3.29 -26.58 0.75
N ALA A 20 3.82 -26.11 1.87
CA ALA A 20 3.93 -26.88 3.09
C ALA A 20 2.65 -26.76 3.92
N GLY A 21 2.23 -27.85 4.60
CA GLY A 21 0.97 -27.86 5.37
C GLY A 21 0.87 -26.73 6.43
N LYS A 22 1.98 -26.31 7.00
CA LYS A 22 2.06 -25.20 7.95
C LYS A 22 1.70 -23.83 7.33
N LEU A 23 1.87 -23.66 6.02
CA LEU A 23 1.58 -22.39 5.33
C LEU A 23 0.08 -22.16 5.13
N ASN A 24 -0.75 -23.19 5.23
CA ASN A 24 -2.20 -23.05 5.07
C ASN A 24 -2.82 -22.05 6.07
N ASN A 25 -2.26 -21.94 7.27
CA ASN A 25 -2.73 -21.02 8.31
C ASN A 25 -2.41 -19.54 8.01
N TYR A 26 -1.49 -19.30 7.08
CA TYR A 26 -1.03 -17.96 6.69
C TYR A 26 -1.55 -17.54 5.31
N LEU A 27 -2.44 -18.35 4.70
CA LEU A 27 -3.01 -18.00 3.41
C LEU A 27 -3.83 -16.71 3.52
N LEU A 28 -3.50 -15.79 2.63
CA LEU A 28 -4.22 -14.54 2.47
C LEU A 28 -5.59 -14.79 1.85
N LYS A 29 -6.57 -14.02 2.29
CA LYS A 29 -7.91 -13.98 1.72
C LYS A 29 -8.12 -12.61 1.09
N LYS A 30 -8.97 -12.56 0.07
CA LYS A 30 -9.39 -11.28 -0.51
C LYS A 30 -9.98 -10.38 0.58
N GLY A 31 -9.50 -9.14 0.64
CA GLY A 31 -9.86 -8.20 1.69
C GLY A 31 -8.88 -8.14 2.88
N ASP A 32 -7.95 -9.10 3.02
CA ASP A 32 -6.88 -8.98 4.02
C ASP A 32 -6.01 -7.76 3.70
N LEU A 33 -5.54 -7.08 4.74
CA LEU A 33 -4.61 -5.96 4.59
C LEU A 33 -3.18 -6.45 4.84
N LEU A 34 -2.27 -5.97 4.03
CA LEU A 34 -0.84 -6.23 4.14
C LEU A 34 -0.13 -4.93 4.52
N PHE A 35 0.42 -4.88 5.72
CA PHE A 35 1.16 -3.74 6.22
C PHE A 35 2.66 -4.03 6.22
N ALA A 36 3.44 -3.17 5.56
CA ALA A 36 4.89 -3.26 5.54
C ALA A 36 5.45 -2.77 6.90
N GLY A 37 5.83 -3.71 7.77
CA GLY A 37 6.31 -3.42 9.11
C GLY A 37 7.83 -3.35 9.26
N LYS A 38 8.60 -3.66 8.20
CA LYS A 38 10.07 -3.62 8.20
C LYS A 38 10.59 -2.78 7.05
N GLY A 39 11.65 -2.00 7.31
CA GLY A 39 12.26 -1.09 6.35
C GLY A 39 11.82 0.35 6.56
N THR A 40 12.11 1.20 5.59
CA THR A 40 11.84 2.64 5.64
C THR A 40 10.49 3.03 5.03
N THR A 41 9.88 2.13 4.29
CA THR A 41 8.60 2.35 3.60
C THR A 41 7.48 1.63 4.34
N TYR A 42 6.65 2.41 5.02
CA TYR A 42 5.44 1.93 5.67
C TYR A 42 4.28 2.10 4.69
N LEU A 43 3.73 0.99 4.26
CA LEU A 43 2.66 0.93 3.27
C LEU A 43 1.67 -0.15 3.69
N CYS A 44 0.40 0.20 3.67
CA CYS A 44 -0.70 -0.75 3.77
C CYS A 44 -1.34 -0.95 2.40
N LYS A 45 -1.60 -2.19 2.03
CA LYS A 45 -2.31 -2.50 0.79
C LYS A 45 -3.31 -3.63 1.02
N LYS A 46 -4.48 -3.50 0.43
CA LYS A 46 -5.51 -4.53 0.45
C LYS A 46 -5.13 -5.64 -0.54
N PHE A 47 -5.23 -6.90 -0.10
CA PHE A 47 -5.04 -8.07 -0.95
C PHE A 47 -6.32 -8.32 -1.77
N GLU A 48 -6.25 -8.09 -3.07
CA GLU A 48 -7.38 -8.20 -3.99
C GLU A 48 -7.22 -9.30 -5.04
N TRP A 49 -6.07 -9.96 -5.05
CA TRP A 49 -5.75 -10.99 -6.05
C TRP A 49 -6.44 -12.33 -5.74
N ASN A 50 -6.64 -13.12 -6.80
CA ASN A 50 -7.34 -14.41 -6.73
C ASN A 50 -6.39 -15.63 -6.69
N PHE A 51 -5.08 -15.41 -6.51
CA PHE A 51 -4.11 -16.50 -6.38
C PHE A 51 -3.73 -16.75 -4.92
N PRO A 52 -3.41 -18.00 -4.54
CA PRO A 52 -2.97 -18.31 -3.18
C PRO A 52 -1.64 -17.62 -2.88
N ALA A 53 -1.59 -16.89 -1.80
CA ALA A 53 -0.40 -16.17 -1.36
C ALA A 53 -0.24 -16.23 0.16
N VAL A 54 1.00 -16.08 0.61
CA VAL A 54 1.35 -15.91 2.02
C VAL A 54 2.22 -14.66 2.19
N PRO A 55 2.06 -13.90 3.28
CA PRO A 55 2.90 -12.73 3.53
C PRO A 55 4.33 -13.16 3.84
N SER A 56 5.31 -12.38 3.41
CA SER A 56 6.69 -12.56 3.87
C SER A 56 6.84 -12.06 5.32
N THR A 57 7.94 -12.39 5.97
CA THR A 57 8.25 -11.98 7.36
C THR A 57 8.42 -10.47 7.54
N THR A 58 8.42 -9.70 6.46
CA THR A 58 8.47 -8.23 6.48
C THR A 58 7.09 -7.59 6.46
N LEU A 59 6.03 -8.39 6.27
CA LEU A 59 4.65 -7.94 6.15
C LEU A 59 3.84 -8.47 7.33
N TYR A 60 3.03 -7.62 7.91
CA TYR A 60 1.94 -8.02 8.78
C TYR A 60 0.67 -8.19 7.96
N SER A 61 -0.03 -9.30 8.17
CA SER A 61 -1.38 -9.50 7.61
C SER A 61 -2.41 -9.13 8.67
N ILE A 62 -3.34 -8.27 8.30
CA ILE A 62 -4.44 -7.82 9.16
C ILE A 62 -5.73 -8.33 8.52
N ARG A 63 -6.48 -9.12 9.28
CA ARG A 63 -7.79 -9.61 8.88
C ARG A 63 -8.85 -9.04 9.80
N LEU A 64 -9.84 -8.38 9.21
CA LEU A 64 -10.96 -7.85 9.96
C LEU A 64 -11.95 -8.98 10.28
N ASN A 65 -12.40 -9.02 11.53
CA ASN A 65 -13.39 -9.99 12.03
C ASN A 65 -14.75 -9.35 12.25
N SER A 66 -14.92 -8.09 11.84
CA SER A 66 -16.12 -7.30 12.07
C SER A 66 -16.36 -6.38 10.87
N ASP A 67 -17.63 -6.10 10.58
CA ASP A 67 -18.05 -5.19 9.51
C ASP A 67 -18.10 -3.71 9.96
N VAL A 68 -17.72 -3.42 11.21
CA VAL A 68 -17.71 -2.04 11.73
C VAL A 68 -16.70 -1.16 11.00
N VAL A 69 -15.57 -1.74 10.63
CA VAL A 69 -14.51 -1.06 9.88
C VAL A 69 -14.36 -1.70 8.51
N SER A 70 -14.47 -0.94 7.44
CA SER A 70 -14.22 -1.47 6.10
C SER A 70 -12.72 -1.66 5.85
N PRO A 71 -12.31 -2.70 5.10
CA PRO A 71 -10.91 -2.90 4.73
C PRO A 71 -10.33 -1.71 3.96
N ASP A 72 -11.11 -1.08 3.09
CA ASP A 72 -10.69 0.08 2.30
C ASP A 72 -10.40 1.29 3.18
N TYR A 73 -11.30 1.54 4.16
CA TYR A 73 -11.09 2.63 5.13
C TYR A 73 -9.86 2.38 5.99
N LEU A 74 -9.69 1.17 6.53
CA LEU A 74 -8.52 0.86 7.36
C LEU A 74 -7.23 0.93 6.54
N CYS A 75 -7.23 0.50 5.30
CA CYS A 75 -6.10 0.62 4.38
C CYS A 75 -5.73 2.10 4.16
N TRP A 76 -6.71 2.96 3.89
CA TRP A 76 -6.53 4.40 3.78
C TRP A 76 -5.98 5.00 5.07
N TYR A 77 -6.59 4.65 6.22
CA TYR A 77 -6.20 5.17 7.54
C TYR A 77 -4.75 4.85 7.87
N LEU A 78 -4.31 3.61 7.68
CA LEU A 78 -2.94 3.18 7.94
C LEU A 78 -1.92 3.81 6.99
N ASN A 79 -2.34 4.27 5.82
CA ASN A 79 -1.49 5.02 4.87
C ASN A 79 -1.52 6.53 5.11
N HIS A 80 -2.41 7.03 5.97
CA HIS A 80 -2.51 8.47 6.20
C HIS A 80 -1.23 9.01 6.85
N PRO A 81 -0.67 10.13 6.38
CA PRO A 81 0.62 10.66 6.84
C PRO A 81 0.72 10.85 8.36
N SER A 82 -0.35 11.30 9.01
CA SER A 82 -0.38 11.46 10.47
C SER A 82 -0.26 10.13 11.21
N VAL A 83 -0.91 9.07 10.73
CA VAL A 83 -0.85 7.73 11.31
C VAL A 83 0.53 7.12 11.08
N VAL A 84 1.06 7.25 9.87
CA VAL A 84 2.42 6.82 9.54
C VAL A 84 3.45 7.53 10.41
N ALA A 85 3.28 8.82 10.71
CA ALA A 85 4.14 9.57 11.61
C ALA A 85 4.12 8.98 13.02
N VAL A 86 2.94 8.69 13.58
CA VAL A 86 2.78 8.06 14.90
C VAL A 86 3.44 6.68 14.92
N VAL A 87 3.21 5.87 13.90
CA VAL A 87 3.80 4.53 13.80
C VAL A 87 5.33 4.59 13.72
N LYS A 88 5.87 5.59 13.02
CA LYS A 88 7.33 5.83 12.92
C LYS A 88 7.99 6.19 14.25
N THR A 89 7.29 6.88 15.16
CA THR A 89 7.88 7.19 16.49
C THR A 89 8.14 5.96 17.34
N SER A 90 7.40 4.87 17.07
CA SER A 90 7.54 3.59 17.78
C SER A 90 8.53 2.61 17.11
N GLN A 91 9.34 3.13 16.20
CA GLN A 91 10.30 2.37 15.41
C GLN A 91 11.50 1.94 16.26
N VAL A 92 11.93 0.69 16.12
CA VAL A 92 13.08 0.13 16.84
C VAL A 92 14.11 -0.39 15.83
N GLY A 93 15.38 -0.24 16.14
CA GLY A 93 16.52 -0.76 15.37
C GLY A 93 17.25 0.33 14.58
N SER A 94 18.57 0.32 14.68
CA SER A 94 19.45 1.28 13.99
C SER A 94 19.82 0.86 12.55
N GLY A 95 19.75 -0.44 12.24
CA GLY A 95 20.08 -0.96 10.91
C GLY A 95 18.88 -1.07 10.00
N THR A 96 17.97 -1.99 10.28
CA THR A 96 16.70 -2.11 9.54
C THR A 96 15.56 -1.73 10.48
N PRO A 97 14.98 -0.55 10.31
CA PRO A 97 13.89 -0.09 11.14
C PRO A 97 12.70 -1.08 11.11
N MET A 98 12.12 -1.36 12.26
CA MET A 98 11.00 -2.29 12.38
C MET A 98 9.96 -1.74 13.34
N ILE A 99 8.70 -1.94 12.98
CA ILE A 99 7.55 -1.70 13.85
C ILE A 99 7.15 -3.02 14.48
N HIS A 100 7.06 -3.04 15.80
CA HIS A 100 6.58 -4.22 16.51
C HIS A 100 5.08 -4.45 16.25
N LYS A 101 4.69 -5.72 16.22
CA LYS A 101 3.28 -6.12 16.07
C LYS A 101 2.39 -5.44 17.12
N GLY A 102 2.85 -5.39 18.38
CA GLY A 102 2.13 -4.73 19.46
C GLY A 102 1.86 -3.24 19.24
N THR A 103 2.71 -2.54 18.50
CA THR A 103 2.45 -1.13 18.12
C THR A 103 1.23 -1.02 17.23
N LEU A 104 1.07 -1.93 16.26
CA LEU A 104 -0.11 -1.95 15.39
C LEU A 104 -1.37 -2.42 16.13
N GLU A 105 -1.24 -3.38 17.04
CA GLU A 105 -2.34 -3.91 17.84
C GLU A 105 -2.90 -2.89 18.83
N ASN A 106 -2.05 -1.98 19.34
CA ASN A 106 -2.43 -0.92 20.26
C ASN A 106 -2.71 0.43 19.56
N LEU A 107 -2.68 0.46 18.24
CA LEU A 107 -2.98 1.69 17.50
C LEU A 107 -4.46 2.03 17.65
N GLU A 108 -4.73 3.19 18.22
CA GLU A 108 -6.09 3.73 18.29
C GLU A 108 -6.56 4.14 16.90
N ILE A 109 -7.69 3.60 16.48
CA ILE A 109 -8.28 3.86 15.18
C ILE A 109 -9.59 4.62 15.36
N ILE A 110 -9.68 5.79 14.75
CA ILE A 110 -10.94 6.53 14.69
C ILE A 110 -11.85 5.82 13.68
N VAL A 111 -13.01 5.37 14.14
CA VAL A 111 -13.96 4.62 13.30
C VAL A 111 -15.26 5.40 13.17
N PRO A 112 -15.44 6.19 12.11
CA PRO A 112 -16.71 6.86 11.82
C PRO A 112 -17.76 5.85 11.31
N ASP A 113 -18.98 6.31 11.13
CA ASP A 113 -20.04 5.50 10.53
C ASP A 113 -19.67 5.05 9.10
N GLN A 114 -20.34 4.01 8.63
CA GLN A 114 -20.07 3.36 7.33
C GLN A 114 -20.22 4.33 6.13
N ILE A 115 -21.08 5.33 6.24
CA ILE A 115 -21.28 6.32 5.17
C ILE A 115 -20.03 7.20 5.05
N LYS A 116 -19.56 7.70 6.19
CA LYS A 116 -18.33 8.53 6.24
C LYS A 116 -17.10 7.74 5.84
N GLN A 117 -16.97 6.47 6.26
CA GLN A 117 -15.86 5.62 5.80
C GLN A 117 -15.81 5.55 4.28
N ARG A 118 -16.95 5.30 3.61
CA ARG A 118 -17.04 5.26 2.14
C ARG A 118 -16.70 6.59 1.50
N GLN A 119 -17.23 7.69 2.02
CA GLN A 119 -16.94 9.03 1.51
C GLN A 119 -15.46 9.38 1.59
N ILE A 120 -14.80 9.04 2.70
CA ILE A 120 -13.36 9.26 2.89
C ILE A 120 -12.55 8.48 1.85
N VAL A 121 -12.86 7.20 1.68
CA VAL A 121 -12.16 6.33 0.70
C VAL A 121 -12.37 6.84 -0.73
N GLU A 122 -13.59 7.21 -1.08
CA GLU A 122 -13.92 7.74 -2.41
C GLU A 122 -13.18 9.04 -2.68
N LEU A 123 -13.22 9.99 -1.74
CA LEU A 123 -12.50 11.26 -1.86
C LEU A 123 -11.00 11.05 -2.03
N SER A 124 -10.40 10.17 -1.22
CA SER A 124 -8.97 9.84 -1.34
C SER A 124 -8.64 9.22 -2.70
N SER A 125 -9.49 8.32 -3.19
CA SER A 125 -9.32 7.69 -4.51
C SER A 125 -9.37 8.73 -5.63
N LEU A 126 -10.28 9.70 -5.55
CA LEU A 126 -10.37 10.80 -6.51
C LEU A 126 -9.13 11.69 -6.47
N GLN A 127 -8.63 12.03 -5.29
CA GLN A 127 -7.38 12.79 -5.14
C GLN A 127 -6.17 12.05 -5.71
N ASP A 128 -6.06 10.75 -5.49
CA ASP A 128 -4.97 9.95 -6.06
C ASP A 128 -5.06 9.91 -7.60
N ARG A 129 -6.26 9.73 -8.14
CA ARG A 129 -6.50 9.75 -9.59
C ARG A 129 -6.16 11.11 -10.20
N GLU A 130 -6.57 12.21 -9.57
CA GLU A 130 -6.22 13.57 -9.99
C GLU A 130 -4.70 13.75 -10.04
N ARG A 131 -4.00 13.35 -8.97
CA ARG A 131 -2.54 13.43 -8.89
C ARG A 131 -1.85 12.67 -10.03
N HIS A 132 -2.30 11.45 -10.31
CA HIS A 132 -1.76 10.66 -11.41
C HIS A 132 -2.00 11.31 -12.78
N ILE A 133 -3.18 11.90 -13.00
CA ILE A 133 -3.48 12.60 -14.26
C ILE A 133 -2.58 13.84 -14.40
N LEU A 134 -2.47 14.65 -13.35
CA LEU A 134 -1.62 15.85 -13.37
C LEU A 134 -0.15 15.50 -13.62
N GLN A 135 0.35 14.43 -13.00
CA GLN A 135 1.70 13.95 -13.25
C GLN A 135 1.89 13.51 -14.70
N ALA A 136 0.96 12.72 -15.26
CA ALA A 136 1.02 12.29 -16.66
C ALA A 136 0.99 13.47 -17.63
N ILE A 137 0.18 14.50 -17.34
CA ILE A 137 0.16 15.74 -18.14
C ILE A 137 1.51 16.45 -18.07
N ALA A 138 2.10 16.59 -16.88
CA ALA A 138 3.41 17.24 -16.72
C ALA A 138 4.51 16.50 -17.49
N GLU A 139 4.55 15.18 -17.41
CA GLU A 139 5.49 14.34 -18.15
C GLU A 139 5.33 14.48 -19.66
N LYS A 140 4.08 14.47 -20.17
CA LYS A 140 3.80 14.65 -21.61
C LYS A 140 4.19 16.04 -22.11
N ARG A 141 3.93 17.09 -21.32
CA ARG A 141 4.36 18.46 -21.65
C ARG A 141 5.89 18.55 -21.73
N ALA A 142 6.62 17.97 -20.77
CA ALA A 142 8.07 17.95 -20.79
C ALA A 142 8.63 17.20 -22.02
N GLN A 143 8.03 16.04 -22.36
CA GLN A 143 8.40 15.29 -23.56
C GLN A 143 8.19 16.10 -24.83
N LEU A 144 7.03 16.77 -24.99
CA LEU A 144 6.71 17.60 -26.14
C LEU A 144 7.70 18.78 -26.26
N THR A 145 7.96 19.48 -25.15
CA THR A 145 8.91 20.59 -25.13
C THR A 145 10.30 20.14 -25.58
N ASN A 146 10.79 19.01 -25.03
CA ASN A 146 12.09 18.46 -25.44
C ASN A 146 12.12 18.09 -26.93
N GLN A 147 11.03 17.55 -27.45
CA GLN A 147 10.97 17.20 -28.89
C GLN A 147 11.00 18.43 -29.79
N ILE A 148 10.30 19.50 -29.41
CA ILE A 148 10.34 20.79 -30.12
C ILE A 148 11.76 21.35 -30.11
N LEU A 149 12.41 21.37 -28.94
CA LEU A 149 13.80 21.89 -28.81
C LEU A 149 14.80 21.09 -29.68
N ILE A 150 14.67 19.75 -29.72
CA ILE A 150 15.49 18.89 -30.54
C ILE A 150 15.26 19.15 -32.06
N ASN A 151 13.99 19.31 -32.45
CA ASN A 151 13.65 19.61 -33.85
C ASN A 151 14.22 20.98 -34.29
N GLU A 152 14.11 22.00 -33.43
CA GLU A 152 14.73 23.32 -33.70
C GLU A 152 16.25 23.23 -33.85
N LEU A 153 16.91 22.44 -32.98
CA LEU A 153 18.36 22.24 -33.08
C LEU A 153 18.79 21.53 -34.38
N ASN A 154 17.94 20.63 -34.90
CA ASN A 154 18.20 19.86 -36.11
C ASN A 154 17.74 20.56 -37.41
N GLY A 155 17.22 21.80 -37.32
CA GLY A 155 16.76 22.59 -38.46
C GLY A 155 15.59 21.96 -39.24
N LYS A 156 14.70 21.23 -38.53
CA LYS A 156 13.51 20.57 -39.08
C LYS A 156 12.22 21.20 -38.55
#